data_16e2e9eebd177296d12a7c91d21f7f27
#
_entry.id   16e2e9eebd177296d12a7c91d21f7f27
#
_cell.length_a   1.000
_cell.length_b   1.000
_cell.length_c   1.000
_cell.angle_alpha   90.00
_cell.angle_beta   90.00
_cell.angle_gamma   90.00
#
_symmetry.space_group_name_H-M   'P 1'
#
loop_
_entity.id
_entity.type
_entity.pdbx_description
1 polymer ?
#
loop_
_entity_poly.entity_id
_entity_poly.type
_entity_poly.pdbx_seq_one_letter_code
_entity_poly.pdbx_strand_id
1 'polypeptide(L)'
;MTRAGCAVVATIAFLGFGIDAGAQSQAANMSFFVTSVGSGKGADFGGLEGADKHCQALATAAGAGSRTWHAYLSTQGAQAVNARDRIGNGPWQNAKGVVIAKDVTELHATNNLNKQTAVTEKGDVINGRGDTPNKHDILTGSQPDGTAFSGSDDKTCGNWTKSGEGVAIVGHHDRTGLDTSPPQLSWNSSHPTRGCSDDALKSTGGAGLLYCFAMK
;
A
#
# COMPACT_ATOMS: atom_id res chain seq x y z
N MET A 1 -28.53 20.40 -69.63
CA MET A 1 -28.32 19.25 -68.75
C MET A 1 -27.35 19.65 -67.66
N THR A 2 -27.87 20.11 -66.54
CA THR A 2 -27.11 20.64 -65.40
C THR A 2 -27.13 19.56 -64.30
N ARG A 3 -25.95 19.05 -63.92
CA ARG A 3 -25.80 18.12 -62.81
C ARG A 3 -25.54 18.89 -61.53
N ALA A 4 -26.44 18.75 -60.58
CA ALA A 4 -26.29 19.22 -59.23
C ALA A 4 -25.43 18.23 -58.44
N GLY A 5 -24.30 18.69 -57.87
CA GLY A 5 -23.44 17.91 -56.98
C GLY A 5 -23.91 18.12 -55.50
N CYS A 6 -24.28 17.04 -54.85
CA CYS A 6 -24.55 17.03 -53.40
C CYS A 6 -23.22 16.96 -52.64
N ALA A 7 -22.89 17.98 -51.88
CA ALA A 7 -21.79 17.93 -50.92
C ALA A 7 -22.30 17.33 -49.57
N VAL A 8 -21.76 16.20 -49.20
CA VAL A 8 -21.98 15.58 -47.88
C VAL A 8 -20.99 16.20 -46.89
N VAL A 9 -21.50 17.00 -45.94
CA VAL A 9 -20.72 17.51 -44.82
C VAL A 9 -20.72 16.45 -43.73
N ALA A 10 -19.59 15.77 -43.53
CA ALA A 10 -19.39 14.85 -42.41
C ALA A 10 -19.04 15.64 -41.15
N THR A 11 -19.97 15.72 -40.22
CA THR A 11 -19.75 16.28 -38.87
C THR A 11 -19.03 15.25 -38.02
N ILE A 12 -17.77 15.48 -37.73
CA ILE A 12 -16.96 14.65 -36.76
C ILE A 12 -17.32 15.16 -35.36
N ALA A 13 -18.11 14.40 -34.61
CA ALA A 13 -18.33 14.64 -33.20
C ALA A 13 -17.11 14.23 -32.40
N PHE A 14 -16.34 15.19 -31.88
CA PHE A 14 -15.33 14.94 -30.87
C PHE A 14 -16.02 14.60 -29.54
N LEU A 15 -16.03 13.33 -29.17
CA LEU A 15 -16.32 12.90 -27.80
C LEU A 15 -15.13 13.30 -26.92
N GLY A 16 -15.20 14.49 -26.33
CA GLY A 16 -14.25 14.91 -25.31
C GLY A 16 -14.44 14.07 -24.06
N PHE A 17 -13.48 13.20 -23.74
CA PHE A 17 -13.37 12.59 -22.41
C PHE A 17 -13.01 13.71 -21.43
N GLY A 18 -13.98 14.25 -20.75
CA GLY A 18 -13.77 15.14 -19.61
C GLY A 18 -13.13 14.34 -18.48
N ILE A 19 -11.84 14.52 -18.24
CA ILE A 19 -11.18 14.05 -17.02
C ILE A 19 -11.77 14.88 -15.90
N ASP A 20 -12.38 14.20 -14.90
CA ASP A 20 -12.98 14.86 -13.75
C ASP A 20 -11.89 15.59 -12.94
N ALA A 21 -11.86 16.91 -12.99
CA ALA A 21 -10.87 17.75 -12.32
C ALA A 21 -10.87 17.54 -10.79
N GLY A 22 -11.99 17.08 -10.23
CA GLY A 22 -12.11 16.73 -8.82
C GLY A 22 -11.31 15.47 -8.44
N ALA A 23 -11.37 14.44 -9.27
CA ALA A 23 -10.61 13.20 -9.04
C ALA A 23 -9.09 13.43 -9.17
N GLN A 24 -8.67 14.26 -10.10
CA GLN A 24 -7.26 14.61 -10.31
C GLN A 24 -6.68 15.44 -9.16
N SER A 25 -7.47 16.34 -8.54
CA SER A 25 -7.05 17.14 -7.39
C SER A 25 -6.94 16.28 -6.10
N GLN A 26 -7.80 15.28 -5.92
CA GLN A 26 -7.72 14.33 -4.80
C GLN A 26 -6.49 13.41 -4.91
N ALA A 27 -6.20 12.88 -6.08
CA ALA A 27 -5.01 12.06 -6.32
C ALA A 27 -3.72 12.85 -6.03
N ALA A 28 -3.63 14.11 -6.46
CA ALA A 28 -2.47 14.97 -6.22
C ALA A 28 -2.23 15.25 -4.71
N ASN A 29 -3.27 15.21 -3.89
CA ASN A 29 -3.18 15.41 -2.44
C ASN A 29 -3.00 14.11 -1.65
N MET A 30 -3.16 12.95 -2.28
CA MET A 30 -2.93 11.64 -1.65
C MET A 30 -1.51 11.57 -1.10
N SER A 31 -1.38 11.08 0.12
CA SER A 31 -0.09 10.86 0.78
C SER A 31 -0.01 9.51 1.52
N PHE A 32 -1.03 8.68 1.37
CA PHE A 32 -1.10 7.31 1.90
C PHE A 32 -1.96 6.44 0.98
N PHE A 33 -1.53 5.20 0.77
CA PHE A 33 -2.35 4.14 0.19
C PHE A 33 -1.81 2.76 0.56
N VAL A 34 -2.62 1.71 0.34
CA VAL A 34 -2.17 0.32 0.31
C VAL A 34 -2.02 -0.09 -1.15
N THR A 35 -0.94 -0.77 -1.51
CA THR A 35 -0.72 -1.17 -2.91
C THR A 35 -1.84 -2.08 -3.42
N SER A 36 -2.33 -1.85 -4.64
CA SER A 36 -3.36 -2.70 -5.26
C SER A 36 -2.84 -4.07 -5.67
N VAL A 37 -1.52 -4.19 -5.84
CA VAL A 37 -0.78 -5.40 -6.22
C VAL A 37 0.52 -5.53 -5.44
N GLY A 38 0.99 -6.76 -5.25
CA GLY A 38 2.32 -7.06 -4.71
C GLY A 38 3.40 -7.06 -5.80
N SER A 39 4.63 -7.49 -5.43
CA SER A 39 5.77 -7.58 -6.35
C SER A 39 5.61 -8.65 -7.44
N GLY A 40 4.69 -9.62 -7.25
CA GLY A 40 4.60 -10.86 -8.04
C GLY A 40 5.70 -11.88 -7.72
N LYS A 41 6.49 -11.62 -6.69
CA LYS A 41 7.58 -12.46 -6.17
C LYS A 41 7.49 -12.63 -4.65
N GLY A 42 6.29 -12.72 -4.11
CA GLY A 42 6.07 -12.79 -2.67
C GLY A 42 6.57 -11.54 -1.95
N ALA A 43 7.42 -11.72 -0.96
CA ALA A 43 8.01 -10.63 -0.18
C ALA A 43 9.34 -10.11 -0.79
N ASP A 44 9.78 -10.61 -1.94
CA ASP A 44 10.96 -10.11 -2.64
C ASP A 44 10.60 -8.86 -3.47
N PHE A 45 11.03 -7.72 -2.97
CA PHE A 45 10.96 -6.43 -3.65
C PHE A 45 12.33 -5.96 -4.15
N GLY A 46 13.41 -6.72 -3.89
CA GLY A 46 14.78 -6.24 -4.08
C GLY A 46 15.22 -5.26 -3.00
N GLY A 47 14.77 -5.47 -1.76
CA GLY A 47 15.06 -4.63 -0.61
C GLY A 47 14.15 -3.38 -0.49
N LEU A 48 14.52 -2.46 0.40
CA LEU A 48 13.76 -1.23 0.63
C LEU A 48 13.66 -0.36 -0.61
N GLU A 49 14.75 -0.23 -1.37
CA GLU A 49 14.77 0.58 -2.59
C GLU A 49 13.77 0.07 -3.64
N GLY A 50 13.69 -1.25 -3.83
CA GLY A 50 12.72 -1.84 -4.75
C GLY A 50 11.28 -1.70 -4.27
N ALA A 51 11.04 -1.80 -2.94
CA ALA A 51 9.72 -1.54 -2.36
C ALA A 51 9.29 -0.08 -2.53
N ASP A 52 10.21 0.88 -2.37
CA ASP A 52 9.94 2.30 -2.60
C ASP A 52 9.64 2.58 -4.08
N LYS A 53 10.40 1.99 -5.00
CA LYS A 53 10.12 2.07 -6.44
C LYS A 53 8.74 1.50 -6.79
N HIS A 54 8.32 0.43 -6.12
CA HIS A 54 6.98 -0.15 -6.31
C HIS A 54 5.89 0.82 -5.84
N CYS A 55 6.03 1.42 -4.66
CA CYS A 55 5.14 2.49 -4.18
C CYS A 55 5.12 3.69 -5.13
N GLN A 56 6.29 4.16 -5.57
CA GLN A 56 6.42 5.30 -6.50
C GLN A 56 5.74 5.04 -7.84
N ALA A 57 5.89 3.83 -8.39
CA ALA A 57 5.29 3.46 -9.67
C ALA A 57 3.76 3.46 -9.60
N LEU A 58 3.17 2.88 -8.54
CA LEU A 58 1.72 2.86 -8.34
C LEU A 58 1.16 4.27 -8.09
N ALA A 59 1.85 5.07 -7.27
CA ALA A 59 1.48 6.47 -7.05
C ALA A 59 1.53 7.29 -8.33
N THR A 60 2.54 7.08 -9.17
CA THR A 60 2.66 7.76 -10.48
C THR A 60 1.52 7.38 -11.40
N ALA A 61 1.19 6.09 -11.48
CA ALA A 61 0.06 5.61 -12.29
C ALA A 61 -1.29 6.16 -11.83
N ALA A 62 -1.42 6.50 -10.54
CA ALA A 62 -2.61 7.12 -9.95
C ALA A 62 -2.61 8.66 -10.00
N GLY A 63 -1.61 9.31 -10.62
CA GLY A 63 -1.51 10.77 -10.72
C GLY A 63 -0.90 11.47 -9.51
N ALA A 64 -0.32 10.72 -8.55
CA ALA A 64 0.34 11.24 -7.34
C ALA A 64 1.88 11.14 -7.40
N GLY A 65 2.46 10.96 -8.59
CA GLY A 65 3.89 10.72 -8.81
C GLY A 65 4.81 11.90 -8.55
N SER A 66 4.29 13.12 -8.34
CA SER A 66 5.10 14.31 -8.03
C SER A 66 5.72 14.28 -6.63
N ARG A 67 5.29 13.38 -5.76
CA ARG A 67 5.82 13.16 -4.42
C ARG A 67 6.80 12.00 -4.42
N THR A 68 7.73 11.97 -3.46
CA THR A 68 8.57 10.80 -3.17
C THR A 68 7.80 9.85 -2.26
N TRP A 69 7.73 8.58 -2.64
CA TRP A 69 6.97 7.56 -1.92
C TRP A 69 7.87 6.49 -1.33
N HIS A 70 7.62 6.17 -0.07
CA HIS A 70 8.31 5.09 0.64
C HIS A 70 7.34 4.03 1.13
N ALA A 71 7.78 2.79 1.08
CA ALA A 71 7.09 1.67 1.72
C ALA A 71 7.31 1.70 3.23
N TYR A 72 6.25 1.45 4.01
CA TYR A 72 6.33 1.27 5.45
C TYR A 72 6.89 -0.12 5.78
N LEU A 73 8.19 -0.24 5.76
CA LEU A 73 8.92 -1.49 5.97
C LEU A 73 10.09 -1.25 6.92
N SER A 74 10.25 -2.11 7.93
CA SER A 74 11.48 -2.20 8.72
C SER A 74 12.46 -3.20 8.10
N THR A 75 13.74 -3.06 8.44
CA THR A 75 14.79 -4.05 8.18
C THR A 75 15.43 -4.52 9.48
N GLN A 76 16.26 -5.55 9.42
CA GLN A 76 16.98 -6.10 10.58
C GLN A 76 18.49 -6.13 10.33
N GLY A 77 19.27 -6.39 11.40
CA GLY A 77 20.72 -6.50 11.36
C GLY A 77 21.45 -5.26 11.86
N ALA A 78 22.75 -5.19 11.61
CA ALA A 78 23.61 -4.13 12.15
C ALA A 78 23.23 -2.70 11.68
N GLN A 79 22.53 -2.60 10.54
CA GLN A 79 22.02 -1.34 10.00
C GLN A 79 20.49 -1.41 9.85
N ALA A 80 19.82 -1.88 10.90
CA ALA A 80 18.37 -1.94 10.93
C ALA A 80 17.74 -0.55 10.71
N VAL A 81 16.67 -0.52 9.92
CA VAL A 81 15.90 0.67 9.62
C VAL A 81 14.50 0.50 10.21
N ASN A 82 14.01 1.50 10.92
CA ASN A 82 12.65 1.51 11.44
C ASN A 82 11.68 2.00 10.36
N ALA A 83 10.55 1.33 10.17
CA ALA A 83 9.54 1.78 9.21
C ALA A 83 9.02 3.18 9.53
N ARG A 84 8.82 3.50 10.82
CA ARG A 84 8.35 4.81 11.28
C ARG A 84 9.24 5.99 10.88
N ASP A 85 10.54 5.75 10.73
CA ASP A 85 11.53 6.81 10.43
C ASP A 85 11.64 7.07 8.92
N ARG A 86 10.98 6.25 8.09
CA ARG A 86 11.05 6.32 6.63
C ARG A 86 9.91 7.08 5.97
N ILE A 87 8.85 7.40 6.70
CA ILE A 87 7.58 7.84 6.12
C ILE A 87 7.31 9.35 6.27
N GLY A 88 8.26 10.13 6.80
CA GLY A 88 8.08 11.56 7.06
C GLY A 88 7.21 11.84 8.30
N ASN A 89 6.66 13.03 8.39
CA ASN A 89 6.01 13.53 9.61
C ASN A 89 4.48 13.65 9.53
N GLY A 90 3.86 13.35 8.36
CA GLY A 90 2.41 13.51 8.18
C GLY A 90 1.98 14.99 7.94
N PRO A 91 0.69 15.34 7.98
CA PRO A 91 -0.42 14.41 7.99
C PRO A 91 -0.51 13.58 6.70
N TRP A 92 -1.06 12.38 6.83
CA TRP A 92 -1.28 11.51 5.68
C TRP A 92 -2.77 11.33 5.41
N GLN A 93 -3.14 11.41 4.14
CA GLN A 93 -4.50 11.17 3.68
C GLN A 93 -4.51 10.19 2.52
N ASN A 94 -5.59 9.41 2.43
CA ASN A 94 -5.78 8.42 1.37
C ASN A 94 -6.28 9.05 0.06
N ALA A 95 -6.47 8.24 -0.99
CA ALA A 95 -6.97 8.66 -2.29
C ALA A 95 -8.38 9.26 -2.25
N LYS A 96 -9.14 9.08 -1.17
CA LYS A 96 -10.47 9.69 -0.96
C LYS A 96 -10.41 10.98 -0.13
N GLY A 97 -9.21 11.47 0.21
CA GLY A 97 -9.03 12.66 1.05
C GLY A 97 -9.25 12.42 2.55
N VAL A 98 -9.43 11.17 2.98
CA VAL A 98 -9.59 10.83 4.40
C VAL A 98 -8.25 10.83 5.10
N VAL A 99 -8.11 11.62 6.16
CA VAL A 99 -6.88 11.65 6.98
C VAL A 99 -6.75 10.35 7.77
N ILE A 100 -5.59 9.70 7.62
CA ILE A 100 -5.23 8.45 8.29
C ILE A 100 -4.60 8.73 9.66
N ALA A 101 -3.69 9.69 9.71
CA ALA A 101 -3.05 10.17 10.94
C ALA A 101 -2.45 11.55 10.69
N LYS A 102 -2.33 12.37 11.71
CA LYS A 102 -1.74 13.72 11.64
C LYS A 102 -0.23 13.69 11.69
N ASP A 103 0.31 12.72 12.41
CA ASP A 103 1.74 12.56 12.64
C ASP A 103 2.10 11.10 12.98
N VAL A 104 3.41 10.83 13.15
CA VAL A 104 3.94 9.50 13.48
C VAL A 104 3.40 8.98 14.81
N THR A 105 3.17 9.85 15.79
CA THR A 105 2.66 9.46 17.11
C THR A 105 1.22 8.97 17.02
N GLU A 106 0.36 9.74 16.34
CA GLU A 106 -1.03 9.34 16.11
C GLU A 106 -1.11 8.07 15.25
N LEU A 107 -0.23 7.93 14.24
CA LEU A 107 -0.19 6.73 13.39
C LEU A 107 0.04 5.45 14.19
N HIS A 108 0.88 5.49 15.24
CA HIS A 108 1.19 4.33 16.08
C HIS A 108 0.33 4.23 17.36
N ALA A 109 -0.63 5.14 17.53
CA ALA A 109 -1.58 5.13 18.64
C ALA A 109 -3.03 4.99 18.14
N THR A 110 -3.74 6.08 17.96
CA THR A 110 -5.16 6.15 17.59
C THR A 110 -5.36 6.62 16.14
N ASN A 111 -4.79 5.92 15.20
CA ASN A 111 -4.96 6.24 13.78
C ASN A 111 -6.33 5.81 13.24
N ASN A 112 -6.66 6.31 12.04
CA ASN A 112 -7.92 6.04 11.34
C ASN A 112 -7.78 4.92 10.29
N LEU A 113 -6.86 3.96 10.47
CA LEU A 113 -6.72 2.81 9.58
C LEU A 113 -7.77 1.74 9.91
N ASN A 114 -8.55 1.39 8.93
CA ASN A 114 -9.54 0.32 8.96
C ASN A 114 -9.88 -0.09 7.52
N LYS A 115 -10.73 -1.11 7.33
CA LYS A 115 -11.10 -1.63 6.01
C LYS A 115 -11.59 -0.56 5.02
N GLN A 116 -12.24 0.51 5.50
CA GLN A 116 -12.82 1.55 4.64
C GLN A 116 -11.83 2.67 4.29
N THR A 117 -10.78 2.84 5.09
CA THR A 117 -9.81 3.93 4.95
C THR A 117 -8.47 3.46 4.41
N ALA A 118 -8.09 2.20 4.64
CA ALA A 118 -6.91 1.55 4.05
C ALA A 118 -7.23 1.14 2.58
N VAL A 119 -7.36 2.13 1.71
CA VAL A 119 -7.72 1.93 0.30
C VAL A 119 -6.47 1.91 -0.60
N THR A 120 -6.64 1.42 -1.82
CA THR A 120 -5.57 1.40 -2.84
C THR A 120 -5.21 2.81 -3.33
N GLU A 121 -4.14 2.92 -4.13
CA GLU A 121 -3.76 4.15 -4.83
C GLU A 121 -4.88 4.71 -5.74
N LYS A 122 -5.86 3.86 -6.11
CA LYS A 122 -7.04 4.22 -6.91
C LYS A 122 -8.27 4.53 -6.07
N GLY A 123 -8.18 4.38 -4.75
CA GLY A 123 -9.31 4.55 -3.84
C GLY A 123 -10.21 3.32 -3.68
N ASP A 124 -9.82 2.17 -4.21
CA ASP A 124 -10.58 0.93 -4.08
C ASP A 124 -10.41 0.32 -2.68
N VAL A 125 -11.48 -0.22 -2.13
CA VAL A 125 -11.44 -0.98 -0.88
C VAL A 125 -10.76 -2.33 -1.13
N ILE A 126 -9.85 -2.71 -0.24
CA ILE A 126 -9.14 -3.98 -0.31
C ILE A 126 -9.95 -5.05 0.44
N ASN A 127 -9.99 -6.24 -0.12
CA ASN A 127 -10.58 -7.39 0.55
C ASN A 127 -9.93 -7.62 1.92
N GLY A 128 -10.77 -7.68 2.95
CA GLY A 128 -10.36 -7.95 4.31
C GLY A 128 -10.62 -9.40 4.72
N ARG A 129 -10.50 -9.66 6.02
CA ARG A 129 -10.86 -10.95 6.60
C ARG A 129 -12.35 -11.25 6.35
N GLY A 130 -12.63 -12.46 5.86
CA GLY A 130 -13.98 -12.89 5.48
C GLY A 130 -14.36 -12.65 4.03
N ASP A 131 -13.59 -11.83 3.29
CA ASP A 131 -13.74 -11.69 1.84
C ASP A 131 -12.98 -12.80 1.08
N THR A 132 -13.30 -12.99 -0.19
CA THR A 132 -12.63 -13.95 -1.07
C THR A 132 -12.12 -13.25 -2.33
N PRO A 133 -10.78 -13.28 -2.62
CA PRO A 133 -9.73 -13.77 -1.73
C PRO A 133 -9.49 -12.83 -0.53
N ASN A 134 -9.07 -13.39 0.61
CA ASN A 134 -8.62 -12.59 1.74
C ASN A 134 -7.26 -11.92 1.39
N LYS A 135 -7.11 -10.61 1.69
CA LYS A 135 -5.90 -9.82 1.42
C LYS A 135 -5.57 -8.87 2.56
N HIS A 136 -6.00 -9.21 3.79
CA HIS A 136 -5.90 -8.26 4.90
C HIS A 136 -4.50 -8.11 5.49
N ASP A 137 -3.60 -9.08 5.25
CA ASP A 137 -2.22 -9.04 5.72
C ASP A 137 -1.38 -8.10 4.84
N ILE A 138 -0.82 -7.07 5.43
CA ILE A 138 0.10 -6.13 4.78
C ILE A 138 1.50 -6.34 5.36
N LEU A 139 2.50 -6.45 4.50
CA LEU A 139 3.91 -6.63 4.89
C LEU A 139 4.44 -5.37 5.59
N THR A 140 5.11 -5.53 6.74
CA THR A 140 5.67 -4.41 7.51
C THR A 140 7.03 -4.72 8.13
N GLY A 141 7.23 -5.93 8.65
CA GLY A 141 8.44 -6.32 9.39
C GLY A 141 8.69 -5.45 10.64
N SER A 142 7.64 -4.85 11.20
CA SER A 142 7.75 -3.82 12.23
C SER A 142 7.11 -4.26 13.55
N GLN A 143 7.64 -3.74 14.66
CA GLN A 143 6.99 -3.75 15.96
C GLN A 143 5.75 -2.81 15.97
N PRO A 144 4.86 -2.91 16.97
CA PRO A 144 3.65 -2.06 17.02
C PRO A 144 3.93 -0.56 16.98
N ASP A 145 5.06 -0.11 17.52
CA ASP A 145 5.49 1.28 17.53
C ASP A 145 6.22 1.71 16.23
N GLY A 146 6.35 0.81 15.25
CA GLY A 146 7.01 1.06 13.97
C GLY A 146 8.52 0.90 13.98
N THR A 147 9.11 0.44 15.09
CA THR A 147 10.55 0.15 15.16
C THR A 147 10.87 -1.23 14.59
N ALA A 148 12.12 -1.44 14.25
CA ALA A 148 12.65 -2.72 13.79
C ALA A 148 12.70 -3.75 14.93
N PHE A 149 12.53 -5.03 14.61
CA PHE A 149 12.82 -6.10 15.56
C PHE A 149 14.31 -6.25 15.75
N SER A 150 14.73 -6.47 17.00
CA SER A 150 16.09 -6.87 17.37
C SER A 150 16.22 -8.39 17.33
N GLY A 151 17.46 -8.88 17.32
CA GLY A 151 17.76 -10.32 17.34
C GLY A 151 17.99 -10.91 15.95
N SER A 152 18.23 -12.24 15.91
CA SER A 152 18.65 -12.97 14.71
C SER A 152 17.49 -13.59 13.93
N ASP A 153 16.31 -13.73 14.55
CA ASP A 153 15.14 -14.32 13.89
C ASP A 153 14.64 -13.43 12.77
N ASP A 154 14.56 -13.97 11.56
CA ASP A 154 14.06 -13.24 10.40
C ASP A 154 12.59 -12.83 10.61
N LYS A 155 12.30 -11.54 10.45
CA LYS A 155 10.96 -10.92 10.54
C LYS A 155 10.63 -10.08 9.30
N THR A 156 11.50 -10.13 8.28
CA THR A 156 11.50 -9.23 7.13
C THR A 156 11.72 -9.94 5.80
N CYS A 157 11.61 -11.27 5.77
CA CYS A 157 11.96 -12.05 4.58
C CYS A 157 13.34 -11.67 4.02
N GLY A 158 14.37 -11.67 4.90
CA GLY A 158 15.74 -11.29 4.54
C GLY A 158 15.86 -9.86 4.06
N ASN A 159 15.22 -8.94 4.76
CA ASN A 159 15.16 -7.52 4.39
C ASN A 159 14.57 -7.31 2.99
N TRP A 160 13.46 -8.02 2.72
CA TRP A 160 12.64 -7.88 1.51
C TRP A 160 13.35 -8.36 0.22
N THR A 161 14.19 -9.39 0.36
CA THR A 161 14.95 -9.99 -0.75
C THR A 161 14.67 -11.48 -0.97
N LYS A 162 13.74 -12.07 -0.20
CA LYS A 162 13.39 -13.49 -0.28
C LYS A 162 11.96 -13.70 -0.79
N SER A 163 11.81 -14.71 -1.66
CA SER A 163 10.53 -15.17 -2.20
C SER A 163 10.24 -16.66 -1.91
N GLY A 164 10.96 -17.28 -0.96
CA GLY A 164 10.85 -18.68 -0.59
C GLY A 164 10.72 -18.85 0.92
N GLU A 165 11.74 -19.47 1.53
CA GLU A 165 11.81 -19.64 2.98
C GLU A 165 12.11 -18.32 3.69
N GLY A 166 11.69 -18.23 4.94
CA GLY A 166 11.82 -17.05 5.79
C GLY A 166 10.50 -16.67 6.43
N VAL A 167 10.48 -15.53 7.08
CA VAL A 167 9.32 -14.99 7.79
C VAL A 167 9.32 -13.48 7.65
N ALA A 168 8.12 -12.89 7.49
CA ALA A 168 7.89 -11.47 7.67
C ALA A 168 6.76 -11.24 8.68
N ILE A 169 6.82 -10.14 9.41
CA ILE A 169 5.68 -9.68 10.20
C ILE A 169 4.74 -8.91 9.28
N VAL A 170 3.44 -9.14 9.48
CA VAL A 170 2.35 -8.44 8.80
C VAL A 170 1.46 -7.71 9.78
N GLY A 171 0.70 -6.75 9.27
CA GLY A 171 -0.39 -6.11 9.98
C GLY A 171 -1.71 -6.27 9.24
N HIS A 172 -2.83 -6.15 9.95
CA HIS A 172 -4.17 -6.26 9.41
C HIS A 172 -4.75 -4.88 9.05
N HIS A 173 -4.84 -4.57 7.76
CA HIS A 173 -5.36 -3.26 7.32
C HIS A 173 -6.81 -3.02 7.77
N ASP A 174 -7.58 -4.10 7.94
CA ASP A 174 -8.98 -4.06 8.36
C ASP A 174 -9.17 -4.19 9.89
N ARG A 175 -8.07 -4.31 10.66
CA ARG A 175 -8.05 -4.51 12.12
C ARG A 175 -8.94 -5.66 12.57
N THR A 176 -9.01 -6.73 11.79
CA THR A 176 -9.81 -7.92 12.08
C THR A 176 -8.90 -9.15 12.15
N GLY A 177 -8.97 -9.87 13.24
CA GLY A 177 -8.18 -11.09 13.45
C GLY A 177 -9.01 -12.29 13.86
N LEU A 178 -8.36 -13.30 14.44
CA LEU A 178 -9.02 -14.50 14.98
C LEU A 178 -9.78 -14.20 16.28
N ASP A 179 -9.32 -13.20 17.02
CA ASP A 179 -9.90 -12.72 18.26
C ASP A 179 -9.68 -11.19 18.37
N THR A 180 -10.01 -10.61 19.53
CA THR A 180 -9.90 -9.17 19.80
C THR A 180 -8.64 -8.80 20.59
N SER A 181 -7.64 -9.69 20.66
CA SER A 181 -6.36 -9.36 21.31
C SER A 181 -5.61 -8.26 20.55
N PRO A 182 -4.81 -7.44 21.23
CA PRO A 182 -4.11 -6.32 20.59
C PRO A 182 -3.30 -6.67 19.36
N PRO A 183 -2.54 -7.79 19.29
CA PRO A 183 -1.86 -8.17 18.06
C PRO A 183 -2.83 -8.41 16.90
N GLN A 184 -3.96 -9.09 17.13
CA GLN A 184 -4.94 -9.42 16.10
C GLN A 184 -5.62 -8.19 15.49
N LEU A 185 -5.64 -7.08 16.23
CA LEU A 185 -6.19 -5.79 15.79
C LEU A 185 -5.10 -4.81 15.31
N SER A 186 -3.84 -5.24 15.28
CA SER A 186 -2.73 -4.38 14.88
C SER A 186 -2.68 -4.18 13.37
N TRP A 187 -2.64 -2.93 12.94
CA TRP A 187 -2.51 -2.59 11.53
C TRP A 187 -1.11 -2.88 10.96
N ASN A 188 -0.08 -2.93 11.82
CA ASN A 188 1.33 -3.04 11.41
C ASN A 188 2.12 -4.17 12.06
N SER A 189 1.60 -4.85 13.08
CA SER A 189 2.37 -5.88 13.81
C SER A 189 1.44 -6.94 14.40
N SER A 190 0.85 -7.77 13.53
CA SER A 190 -0.14 -8.76 13.94
C SER A 190 0.48 -10.14 14.17
N HIS A 191 0.99 -10.76 13.13
CA HIS A 191 1.56 -12.11 13.19
C HIS A 191 2.65 -12.34 12.12
N PRO A 192 3.45 -13.41 12.24
CA PRO A 192 4.39 -13.82 11.20
C PRO A 192 3.68 -14.49 10.02
N THR A 193 4.25 -14.37 8.82
CA THR A 193 3.90 -15.18 7.65
C THR A 193 4.40 -16.60 7.80
N ARG A 194 3.89 -17.53 6.99
CA ARG A 194 4.39 -18.94 6.93
C ARG A 194 5.61 -19.11 6.03
N GLY A 195 5.98 -18.07 5.29
CA GLY A 195 7.08 -18.04 4.35
C GLY A 195 7.05 -16.74 3.57
N CYS A 196 7.95 -16.60 2.59
CA CYS A 196 8.11 -15.36 1.81
C CYS A 196 7.59 -15.47 0.37
N SER A 197 7.12 -16.67 -0.08
CA SER A 197 6.53 -16.85 -1.41
C SER A 197 5.10 -16.30 -1.49
N ASP A 198 4.61 -16.01 -2.69
CA ASP A 198 3.23 -15.60 -2.90
C ASP A 198 2.22 -16.56 -2.28
N ASP A 199 2.43 -17.86 -2.43
CA ASP A 199 1.52 -18.87 -1.87
C ASP A 199 1.57 -18.92 -0.34
N ALA A 200 2.76 -18.76 0.24
CA ALA A 200 2.91 -18.67 1.69
C ALA A 200 2.21 -17.44 2.27
N LEU A 201 2.32 -16.28 1.61
CA LEU A 201 1.61 -15.05 1.99
C LEU A 201 0.09 -15.21 1.87
N LYS A 202 -0.40 -15.78 0.77
CA LYS A 202 -1.83 -16.05 0.57
C LYS A 202 -2.40 -17.02 1.62
N SER A 203 -1.59 -17.96 2.08
CA SER A 203 -2.02 -18.96 3.07
C SER A 203 -2.35 -18.38 4.46
N THR A 204 -1.91 -17.16 4.75
CA THR A 204 -2.23 -16.43 5.99
C THR A 204 -3.23 -15.29 5.77
N GLY A 205 -3.57 -14.98 4.53
CA GLY A 205 -4.53 -13.91 4.20
C GLY A 205 -3.87 -12.67 3.60
N GLY A 206 -2.66 -12.81 3.04
CA GLY A 206 -1.92 -11.75 2.38
C GLY A 206 -1.94 -11.85 0.86
N ALA A 207 -1.35 -10.87 0.21
CA ALA A 207 -1.09 -10.82 -1.22
C ALA A 207 0.21 -10.07 -1.55
N GLY A 208 1.14 -9.98 -0.60
CA GLY A 208 2.38 -9.23 -0.76
C GLY A 208 2.16 -7.71 -0.88
N LEU A 209 1.10 -7.17 -0.29
CA LEU A 209 0.78 -5.75 -0.33
C LEU A 209 1.59 -4.95 0.67
N LEU A 210 1.78 -3.65 0.38
CA LEU A 210 2.52 -2.69 1.17
C LEU A 210 1.65 -1.49 1.55
N TYR A 211 1.94 -0.86 2.69
CA TYR A 211 1.54 0.51 2.96
C TYR A 211 2.56 1.46 2.34
N CYS A 212 2.10 2.44 1.58
CA CYS A 212 2.92 3.47 0.96
C CYS A 212 2.61 4.85 1.52
N PHE A 213 3.64 5.59 1.86
CA PHE A 213 3.55 6.93 2.44
C PHE A 213 4.37 7.92 1.61
N ALA A 214 3.79 9.09 1.33
CA ALA A 214 4.51 10.16 0.67
C ALA A 214 5.35 10.94 1.68
N MET A 215 6.61 11.14 1.33
CA MET A 215 7.49 12.08 2.04
C MET A 215 7.00 13.51 1.82
N LYS A 216 7.10 14.32 2.85
CA LYS A 216 6.86 15.76 2.78
C LYS A 216 8.17 16.53 2.71
#